data_4183d33dda763bce0806268d0f9f2863
#
_entry.id   4183d33dda763bce0806268d0f9f2863
#
_cell.length_a   1.000
_cell.length_b   1.000
_cell.length_c   1.000
_cell.angle_alpha   90.00
_cell.angle_beta   90.00
_cell.angle_gamma   90.00
#
_symmetry.space_group_name_H-M   'P 1'
#
loop_
_entity.id
_entity.type
_entity.pdbx_description
1 polymer ?
#
loop_
_entity_poly.entity_id
_entity_poly.type
_entity_poly.pdbx_seq_one_letter_code
_entity_poly.pdbx_strand_id
1 'polypeptide(L)'
;MTNSKKTSQKKNTNSTKSPQSKAAGTKSHSTQIKTTAEQKDVIPSWIWFLIVIVVAAGGYWLIQLTNQRQQVDNSLPAEMSVLEVAKLDNTDWLFLDVREPSEWNEGHIKGATLIPLGQLEARKNELPTDQKIVVVCRSGNRSAQGRDILLKEGFVSVTSMAGGMSDWISQGLPVITGP
;
A
#
# COMPACT_ATOMS: atom_id res chain seq x y z
N MET A 1 -51.70 -25.26 -0.42
CA MET A 1 -52.24 -25.85 -1.65
C MET A 1 -51.02 -26.25 -2.46
N THR A 2 -50.57 -27.47 -2.35
CA THR A 2 -50.87 -28.64 -3.21
C THR A 2 -50.25 -28.42 -4.58
N ASN A 3 -49.43 -29.21 -5.22
CA ASN A 3 -49.22 -30.68 -5.25
C ASN A 3 -48.05 -30.89 -6.23
N SER A 4 -47.05 -31.67 -6.02
CA SER A 4 -46.92 -33.11 -6.03
C SER A 4 -46.90 -33.78 -7.43
N LYS A 5 -45.97 -34.68 -7.52
CA LYS A 5 -45.91 -35.95 -8.30
C LYS A 5 -45.14 -35.89 -9.63
N LYS A 6 -44.35 -36.87 -9.99
CA LYS A 6 -43.98 -38.23 -9.59
C LYS A 6 -43.50 -38.97 -10.85
N THR A 7 -42.40 -39.74 -10.77
CA THR A 7 -42.26 -41.13 -11.24
C THR A 7 -42.15 -41.31 -12.77
N SER A 8 -41.24 -42.09 -13.40
CA SER A 8 -41.02 -43.51 -13.21
C SER A 8 -39.94 -44.06 -14.16
N GLN A 9 -39.13 -44.92 -13.68
CA GLN A 9 -38.50 -46.15 -14.17
C GLN A 9 -38.86 -46.69 -15.55
N LYS A 10 -37.86 -47.31 -16.25
CA LYS A 10 -37.85 -48.71 -16.77
C LYS A 10 -36.49 -48.98 -17.46
N LYS A 11 -35.60 -49.74 -16.99
CA LYS A 11 -35.27 -51.16 -16.99
C LYS A 11 -35.66 -51.91 -18.28
N ASN A 12 -34.65 -52.38 -19.03
CA ASN A 12 -34.66 -53.76 -19.49
C ASN A 12 -33.30 -54.26 -20.01
N THR A 13 -32.94 -55.34 -19.56
CA THR A 13 -32.02 -56.42 -19.79
C THR A 13 -32.14 -57.10 -21.14
N ASN A 14 -31.08 -57.67 -21.69
CA ASN A 14 -30.81 -59.07 -22.08
C ASN A 14 -29.64 -59.08 -23.06
N SER A 15 -28.54 -59.72 -22.81
CA SER A 15 -28.20 -61.17 -22.81
C SER A 15 -28.09 -61.80 -24.18
N THR A 16 -26.93 -62.39 -24.43
CA THR A 16 -26.70 -63.73 -24.99
C THR A 16 -25.78 -63.84 -26.22
N LYS A 17 -24.62 -64.45 -25.99
CA LYS A 17 -24.08 -65.66 -26.59
C LYS A 17 -23.01 -65.54 -27.71
N SER A 18 -21.85 -66.06 -27.34
CA SER A 18 -20.81 -66.57 -28.26
C SER A 18 -21.32 -67.76 -29.10
N PRO A 19 -20.65 -68.09 -30.18
CA PRO A 19 -19.70 -69.20 -30.05
C PRO A 19 -18.39 -69.10 -30.90
N GLN A 20 -17.49 -69.97 -30.50
CA GLN A 20 -16.15 -70.27 -31.01
C GLN A 20 -16.12 -70.75 -32.46
N SER A 21 -14.99 -70.52 -33.16
CA SER A 21 -14.37 -71.50 -34.08
C SER A 21 -12.95 -71.16 -34.45
N LYS A 22 -12.05 -72.00 -34.15
CA LYS A 22 -10.80 -72.56 -34.56
C LYS A 22 -10.10 -72.05 -35.84
N ALA A 23 -8.79 -71.81 -35.65
CA ALA A 23 -7.62 -72.39 -36.31
C ALA A 23 -7.14 -71.76 -37.65
N ALA A 24 -5.94 -71.31 -37.69
CA ALA A 24 -4.79 -71.86 -38.38
C ALA A 24 -3.66 -70.82 -38.52
N GLY A 25 -2.45 -71.26 -38.28
CA GLY A 25 -1.28 -70.44 -38.15
C GLY A 25 -0.73 -69.91 -39.47
N THR A 26 0.04 -68.86 -39.35
CA THR A 26 1.13 -68.58 -40.28
C THR A 26 2.14 -67.71 -39.53
N LYS A 27 3.39 -68.18 -39.57
CA LYS A 27 4.58 -67.50 -39.08
C LYS A 27 4.81 -66.25 -39.91
N SER A 28 5.00 -65.10 -39.31
CA SER A 28 5.71 -63.99 -39.91
C SER A 28 6.38 -63.13 -38.85
N HIS A 29 7.65 -63.17 -38.95
CA HIS A 29 8.72 -62.24 -38.70
C HIS A 29 8.34 -61.02 -37.80
N SER A 30 8.72 -61.09 -36.54
CA SER A 30 8.65 -59.97 -35.63
C SER A 30 9.79 -58.96 -35.93
N THR A 31 9.48 -57.92 -36.63
CA THR A 31 10.32 -56.70 -36.64
C THR A 31 10.18 -56.02 -35.30
N GLN A 32 11.23 -56.11 -34.51
CA GLN A 32 11.37 -55.37 -33.27
C GLN A 32 11.46 -53.88 -33.60
N ILE A 33 10.33 -53.17 -33.43
CA ILE A 33 10.35 -51.70 -33.37
C ILE A 33 10.88 -51.37 -31.99
N LYS A 34 12.14 -50.94 -31.91
CA LYS A 34 12.68 -50.28 -30.73
C LYS A 34 11.88 -49.00 -30.52
N THR A 35 10.91 -49.05 -29.66
CA THR A 35 10.30 -47.84 -29.10
C THR A 35 11.33 -47.17 -28.23
N THR A 36 11.92 -46.12 -28.74
CA THR A 36 12.75 -45.19 -27.95
C THR A 36 11.82 -44.62 -26.89
N ALA A 37 11.98 -45.08 -25.68
CA ALA A 37 11.29 -44.49 -24.56
C ALA A 37 11.69 -43.01 -24.46
N GLU A 38 10.77 -42.14 -24.75
CA GLU A 38 10.89 -40.70 -24.51
C GLU A 38 11.15 -40.52 -23.01
N GLN A 39 12.40 -40.28 -22.65
CA GLN A 39 12.84 -40.01 -21.31
C GLN A 39 12.32 -38.63 -20.99
N LYS A 40 11.13 -38.55 -20.34
CA LYS A 40 10.68 -37.31 -19.71
C LYS A 40 11.67 -36.96 -18.61
N ASP A 41 12.47 -35.94 -18.85
CA ASP A 41 13.35 -35.34 -17.86
C ASP A 41 12.47 -34.79 -16.73
N VAL A 42 12.23 -35.63 -15.75
CA VAL A 42 11.48 -35.24 -14.54
C VAL A 42 12.44 -34.41 -13.70
N ILE A 43 12.20 -33.11 -13.67
CA ILE A 43 12.94 -32.19 -12.81
C ILE A 43 12.85 -32.74 -11.37
N PRO A 44 13.97 -33.08 -10.74
CA PRO A 44 13.95 -33.68 -9.41
C PRO A 44 13.29 -32.73 -8.41
N SER A 45 12.46 -33.26 -7.53
CA SER A 45 11.60 -32.50 -6.62
C SER A 45 12.34 -31.48 -5.74
N TRP A 46 13.62 -31.72 -5.47
CA TRP A 46 14.45 -30.77 -4.70
C TRP A 46 14.69 -29.43 -5.42
N ILE A 47 14.64 -29.42 -6.78
CA ILE A 47 14.75 -28.19 -7.57
C ILE A 47 13.55 -27.27 -7.33
N TRP A 48 12.36 -27.85 -7.16
CA TRP A 48 11.16 -27.07 -6.82
C TRP A 48 11.27 -26.38 -5.45
N PHE A 49 11.89 -27.05 -4.48
CA PHE A 49 12.18 -26.43 -3.17
C PHE A 49 13.17 -25.26 -3.32
N LEU A 50 14.19 -25.38 -4.14
CA LEU A 50 15.13 -24.28 -4.39
C LEU A 50 14.44 -23.11 -5.09
N ILE A 51 13.57 -23.34 -6.06
CA ILE A 51 12.81 -22.30 -6.75
C ILE A 51 11.91 -21.55 -5.76
N VAL A 52 11.21 -22.28 -4.89
CA VAL A 52 10.35 -21.66 -3.86
C VAL A 52 11.18 -20.80 -2.89
N ILE A 53 12.34 -21.26 -2.45
CA ILE A 53 13.24 -20.49 -1.58
C ILE A 53 13.73 -19.23 -2.28
N VAL A 54 14.14 -19.32 -3.55
CA VAL A 54 14.61 -18.14 -4.31
C VAL A 54 13.49 -17.12 -4.53
N VAL A 55 12.28 -17.58 -4.85
CA VAL A 55 11.12 -16.70 -5.01
C VAL A 55 10.73 -16.05 -3.68
N ALA A 56 10.73 -16.81 -2.58
CA ALA A 56 10.45 -16.28 -1.25
C ALA A 56 11.51 -15.28 -0.79
N ALA A 57 12.79 -15.57 -1.01
CA ALA A 57 13.90 -14.67 -0.69
C ALA A 57 13.86 -13.41 -1.56
N GLY A 58 13.56 -13.53 -2.86
CA GLY A 58 13.41 -12.40 -3.77
C GLY A 58 12.22 -11.53 -3.39
N GLY A 59 11.08 -12.14 -3.05
CA GLY A 59 9.90 -11.41 -2.55
C GLY A 59 10.17 -10.68 -1.23
N TYR A 60 10.83 -11.35 -0.29
CA TYR A 60 11.25 -10.73 0.98
C TYR A 60 12.21 -9.56 0.74
N TRP A 61 13.17 -9.72 -0.16
CA TRP A 61 14.14 -8.67 -0.49
C TRP A 61 13.48 -7.47 -1.18
N LEU A 62 12.51 -7.70 -2.08
CA LEU A 62 11.70 -6.64 -2.68
C LEU A 62 10.87 -5.87 -1.64
N ILE A 63 10.28 -6.59 -0.66
CA ILE A 63 9.56 -5.95 0.45
C ILE A 63 10.51 -5.11 1.29
N GLN A 64 11.73 -5.58 1.57
CA GLN A 64 12.75 -4.82 2.31
C GLN A 64 13.21 -3.58 1.53
N LEU A 65 13.37 -3.67 0.21
CA LEU A 65 13.73 -2.51 -0.62
C LEU A 65 12.61 -1.44 -0.63
N THR A 66 11.34 -1.86 -0.64
CA THR A 66 10.21 -0.91 -0.57
C THR A 66 10.10 -0.28 0.82
N ASN A 67 10.32 -1.05 1.87
CA ASN A 67 10.34 -0.55 3.25
C ASN A 67 11.51 0.42 3.51
N GLN A 68 12.69 0.19 2.92
CA GLN A 68 13.82 1.12 3.03
C GLN A 68 13.56 2.47 2.35
N ARG A 69 12.77 2.50 1.26
CA ARG A 69 12.40 3.76 0.61
C ARG A 69 11.49 4.64 1.46
N GLN A 70 10.74 4.05 2.40
CA GLN A 70 9.91 4.80 3.35
C GLN A 70 10.68 5.32 4.57
N GLN A 71 11.91 4.82 4.83
CA GLN A 71 12.72 5.26 5.97
C GLN A 71 13.69 6.41 5.66
N VAL A 72 13.89 6.77 4.40
CA VAL A 72 14.97 7.71 4.02
C VAL A 72 14.59 9.17 4.26
N ASP A 73 13.31 9.52 4.41
CA ASP A 73 12.88 10.92 4.55
C ASP A 73 12.10 11.23 5.84
N ASN A 74 12.04 10.31 6.77
CA ASN A 74 11.46 10.54 8.09
C ASN A 74 12.51 11.09 9.09
N SER A 75 13.48 11.88 8.58
CA SER A 75 14.55 12.49 9.38
C SER A 75 14.11 13.80 10.06
N LEU A 76 12.91 14.28 9.79
CA LEU A 76 12.41 15.46 10.47
C LEU A 76 12.02 15.11 11.91
N PRO A 77 12.41 15.96 12.88
CA PRO A 77 11.94 15.79 14.23
C PRO A 77 10.40 15.88 14.28
N ALA A 78 9.77 15.17 15.20
CA ALA A 78 8.32 15.25 15.36
C ALA A 78 7.86 16.68 15.63
N GLU A 79 8.65 17.44 16.36
CA GLU A 79 8.39 18.85 16.68
C GLU A 79 9.66 19.68 16.47
N MET A 80 9.48 20.90 15.97
CA MET A 80 10.50 21.93 15.91
C MET A 80 10.10 23.11 16.79
N SER A 81 11.09 23.72 17.44
CA SER A 81 10.86 24.96 18.20
C SER A 81 10.51 26.11 17.25
N VAL A 82 9.85 27.15 17.77
CA VAL A 82 9.52 28.37 17.04
C VAL A 82 10.76 29.00 16.39
N LEU A 83 11.90 29.03 17.12
CA LEU A 83 13.15 29.62 16.60
C LEU A 83 13.81 28.80 15.49
N GLU A 84 13.61 27.49 15.46
CA GLU A 84 14.04 26.65 14.35
C GLU A 84 13.15 26.88 13.13
N VAL A 85 11.83 26.91 13.32
CA VAL A 85 10.83 27.19 12.28
C VAL A 85 11.04 28.58 11.65
N ALA A 86 11.38 29.58 12.47
CA ALA A 86 11.65 30.94 11.98
C ALA A 86 12.86 31.05 11.03
N LYS A 87 13.72 30.06 10.99
CA LYS A 87 14.89 29.99 10.08
C LYS A 87 14.58 29.32 8.74
N LEU A 88 13.40 28.70 8.62
CA LEU A 88 12.98 28.03 7.41
C LEU A 88 12.52 29.04 6.37
N ASP A 89 12.72 28.73 5.11
CA ASP A 89 12.21 29.53 4.02
C ASP A 89 10.99 28.84 3.33
N ASN A 90 10.18 29.65 2.67
CA ASN A 90 8.97 29.17 2.00
C ASN A 90 9.26 28.50 0.64
N THR A 91 10.50 28.37 0.22
CA THR A 91 10.85 27.71 -1.05
C THR A 91 10.89 26.20 -0.87
N ASP A 92 11.45 25.73 0.25
CA ASP A 92 11.59 24.31 0.56
C ASP A 92 10.52 23.80 1.55
N TRP A 93 9.85 24.73 2.26
CA TRP A 93 8.91 24.42 3.31
C TRP A 93 7.52 25.01 3.06
N LEU A 94 6.51 24.19 3.23
CA LEU A 94 5.13 24.64 3.35
C LEU A 94 4.79 24.87 4.82
N PHE A 95 4.37 26.07 5.16
CA PHE A 95 3.80 26.40 6.47
C PHE A 95 2.30 26.15 6.41
N LEU A 96 1.80 25.13 7.12
CA LEU A 96 0.40 24.76 7.16
C LEU A 96 -0.23 25.20 8.47
N ASP A 97 -1.05 26.25 8.43
CA ASP A 97 -1.80 26.70 9.59
C ASP A 97 -3.13 25.94 9.70
N VAL A 98 -3.30 25.20 10.81
CA VAL A 98 -4.51 24.39 11.06
C VAL A 98 -5.46 25.05 12.05
N ARG A 99 -5.33 26.37 12.26
CA ARG A 99 -6.23 27.16 13.10
C ARG A 99 -7.54 27.47 12.38
N GLU A 100 -8.45 28.10 13.11
CA GLU A 100 -9.69 28.62 12.54
C GLU A 100 -9.44 29.94 11.79
N PRO A 101 -10.29 30.29 10.77
CA PRO A 101 -10.12 31.53 10.01
C PRO A 101 -10.13 32.80 10.87
N SER A 102 -10.82 32.82 11.99
CA SER A 102 -10.78 33.96 12.95
C SER A 102 -9.39 34.16 13.54
N GLU A 103 -8.74 33.06 13.98
CA GLU A 103 -7.37 33.11 14.53
C GLU A 103 -6.34 33.48 13.45
N TRP A 104 -6.55 33.05 12.22
CA TRP A 104 -5.72 33.41 11.06
C TRP A 104 -5.76 34.91 10.78
N ASN A 105 -6.94 35.51 10.75
CA ASN A 105 -7.13 36.92 10.47
C ASN A 105 -6.49 37.84 11.54
N GLU A 106 -6.38 37.36 12.78
CA GLU A 106 -5.69 38.06 13.86
C GLU A 106 -4.19 38.17 13.63
N GLY A 107 -3.61 37.16 12.95
CA GLY A 107 -2.21 37.15 12.58
C GLY A 107 -1.72 35.75 12.24
N HIS A 108 -0.94 35.64 11.15
CA HIS A 108 -0.39 34.39 10.67
C HIS A 108 1.01 34.58 10.06
N ILE A 109 1.72 33.49 9.83
CA ILE A 109 3.05 33.48 9.20
C ILE A 109 2.89 33.81 7.71
N LYS A 110 3.66 34.75 7.20
CA LYS A 110 3.64 35.12 5.80
C LYS A 110 3.93 33.93 4.90
N GLY A 111 3.08 33.69 3.90
CA GLY A 111 3.21 32.57 2.97
C GLY A 111 2.71 31.24 3.50
N ALA A 112 2.11 31.20 4.69
CA ALA A 112 1.44 30.01 5.16
C ALA A 112 0.15 29.73 4.39
N THR A 113 -0.28 28.47 4.39
CA THR A 113 -1.54 28.02 3.82
C THR A 113 -2.49 27.65 4.94
N LEU A 114 -3.74 28.15 4.90
CA LEU A 114 -4.75 27.85 5.90
C LEU A 114 -5.60 26.64 5.48
N ILE A 115 -5.55 25.59 6.28
CA ILE A 115 -6.54 24.50 6.24
C ILE A 115 -6.89 24.13 7.68
N PRO A 116 -8.06 24.53 8.17
CA PRO A 116 -8.50 24.21 9.52
C PRO A 116 -8.41 22.71 9.82
N LEU A 117 -8.00 22.34 11.04
CA LEU A 117 -7.74 20.95 11.41
C LEU A 117 -8.92 20.02 11.08
N GLY A 118 -10.15 20.49 11.30
CA GLY A 118 -11.36 19.72 10.99
C GLY A 118 -11.62 19.48 9.50
N GLN A 119 -10.90 20.21 8.61
CA GLN A 119 -10.99 20.05 7.15
C GLN A 119 -9.76 19.36 6.54
N LEU A 120 -8.70 19.14 7.33
CA LEU A 120 -7.41 18.72 6.83
C LEU A 120 -7.46 17.40 6.09
N GLU A 121 -8.14 16.39 6.64
CA GLU A 121 -8.26 15.07 6.03
C GLU A 121 -8.97 15.14 4.66
N ALA A 122 -10.02 15.94 4.55
CA ALA A 122 -10.78 16.11 3.31
C ALA A 122 -10.01 16.93 2.25
N ARG A 123 -9.18 17.88 2.69
CA ARG A 123 -8.47 18.84 1.82
C ARG A 123 -6.98 18.54 1.65
N LYS A 124 -6.49 17.43 2.16
CA LYS A 124 -5.07 17.03 2.06
C LYS A 124 -4.52 17.03 0.62
N ASN A 125 -5.37 16.74 -0.37
CA ASN A 125 -4.98 16.72 -1.78
C ASN A 125 -4.63 18.11 -2.34
N GLU A 126 -4.91 19.18 -1.61
CA GLU A 126 -4.48 20.54 -1.94
C GLU A 126 -3.00 20.78 -1.58
N LEU A 127 -2.42 19.89 -0.75
CA LEU A 127 -1.04 20.01 -0.28
C LEU A 127 -0.07 19.30 -1.24
N PRO A 128 1.11 19.90 -1.50
CA PRO A 128 2.15 19.25 -2.26
C PRO A 128 2.74 18.07 -1.47
N THR A 129 2.99 16.96 -2.15
CA THR A 129 3.53 15.73 -1.53
C THR A 129 5.06 15.68 -1.53
N ASP A 130 5.71 16.58 -2.25
CA ASP A 130 7.15 16.64 -2.48
C ASP A 130 7.85 17.74 -1.63
N GLN A 131 7.09 18.56 -0.91
CA GLN A 131 7.62 19.57 0.01
C GLN A 131 7.64 19.09 1.46
N LYS A 132 8.52 19.68 2.24
CA LYS A 132 8.52 19.54 3.71
C LYS A 132 7.42 20.41 4.29
N ILE A 133 6.67 19.87 5.22
CA ILE A 133 5.52 20.56 5.83
C ILE A 133 5.80 20.81 7.31
N VAL A 134 5.70 22.06 7.75
CA VAL A 134 5.62 22.42 9.16
C VAL A 134 4.17 22.81 9.48
N VAL A 135 3.54 22.05 10.37
CA VAL A 135 2.17 22.32 10.80
C VAL A 135 2.18 23.31 11.95
N VAL A 136 1.35 24.33 11.85
CA VAL A 136 1.26 25.45 12.78
C VAL A 136 -0.13 25.51 13.40
N CYS A 137 -0.20 25.79 14.69
CA CYS A 137 -1.47 26.12 15.34
C CYS A 137 -1.25 27.19 16.45
N ARG A 138 -2.22 27.34 17.36
CA ARG A 138 -2.09 28.34 18.42
C ARG A 138 -1.01 28.00 19.44
N SER A 139 -0.95 26.74 19.94
CA SER A 139 -0.15 26.33 21.11
C SER A 139 0.62 25.00 20.95
N GLY A 140 0.64 24.41 19.73
CA GLY A 140 1.31 23.13 19.47
C GLY A 140 0.39 21.90 19.41
N ASN A 141 -0.70 21.85 20.18
CA ASN A 141 -1.54 20.65 20.28
C ASN A 141 -2.26 20.25 18.95
N ARG A 142 -2.89 21.21 18.27
CA ARG A 142 -3.55 20.97 16.98
C ARG A 142 -2.52 20.70 15.88
N SER A 143 -1.35 21.33 15.94
CA SER A 143 -0.28 21.09 14.97
C SER A 143 0.29 19.67 15.07
N ALA A 144 0.45 19.13 16.29
CA ALA A 144 0.84 17.73 16.48
C ALA A 144 -0.23 16.77 15.90
N GLN A 145 -1.52 17.03 16.13
CA GLN A 145 -2.60 16.24 15.54
C GLN A 145 -2.62 16.34 14.01
N GLY A 146 -2.44 17.54 13.45
CA GLY A 146 -2.38 17.75 12.00
C GLY A 146 -1.19 17.01 11.35
N ARG A 147 -0.03 17.05 12.01
CA ARG A 147 1.13 16.23 11.60
C ARG A 147 0.77 14.75 11.55
N ASP A 148 0.18 14.22 12.62
CA ASP A 148 -0.16 12.80 12.73
C ASP A 148 -1.20 12.37 11.67
N ILE A 149 -2.17 13.24 11.35
CA ILE A 149 -3.12 13.03 10.24
C ILE A 149 -2.35 12.94 8.92
N LEU A 150 -1.48 13.89 8.61
CA LEU A 150 -0.74 13.88 7.34
C LEU A 150 0.19 12.68 7.20
N LEU A 151 0.91 12.30 8.27
CA LEU A 151 1.75 11.10 8.26
C LEU A 151 0.93 9.82 7.99
N LYS A 152 -0.26 9.70 8.60
CA LYS A 152 -1.18 8.59 8.36
C LYS A 152 -1.69 8.56 6.90
N GLU A 153 -1.83 9.72 6.29
CA GLU A 153 -2.27 9.88 4.91
C GLU A 153 -1.13 9.76 3.87
N GLY A 154 0.08 9.39 4.34
CA GLY A 154 1.21 9.05 3.47
C GLY A 154 2.17 10.21 3.17
N PHE A 155 2.00 11.37 3.77
CA PHE A 155 3.02 12.42 3.74
C PHE A 155 4.22 11.99 4.58
N VAL A 156 5.44 12.15 4.05
CA VAL A 156 6.64 11.61 4.69
C VAL A 156 7.48 12.66 5.41
N SER A 157 7.38 13.91 4.99
CA SER A 157 8.23 15.03 5.47
C SER A 157 7.38 16.05 6.22
N VAL A 158 6.85 15.67 7.40
CA VAL A 158 5.96 16.52 8.19
C VAL A 158 6.48 16.67 9.62
N THR A 159 6.51 17.91 10.09
CA THR A 159 6.81 18.27 11.49
C THR A 159 5.75 19.20 12.04
N SER A 160 5.70 19.39 13.36
CA SER A 160 4.82 20.37 14.01
C SER A 160 5.62 21.47 14.70
N MET A 161 5.08 22.69 14.78
CA MET A 161 5.68 23.79 15.54
C MET A 161 5.24 23.71 16.99
N ALA A 162 6.19 23.42 17.87
CA ALA A 162 5.98 23.47 19.32
C ALA A 162 5.70 24.92 19.77
N GLY A 163 4.79 25.09 20.74
CA GLY A 163 4.40 26.41 21.25
C GLY A 163 3.50 27.22 20.31
N GLY A 164 3.48 26.91 19.02
CA GLY A 164 2.58 27.48 18.03
C GLY A 164 2.72 29.00 17.87
N MET A 165 1.66 29.64 17.37
CA MET A 165 1.61 31.09 17.17
C MET A 165 1.70 31.89 18.48
N SER A 166 1.34 31.32 19.61
CA SER A 166 1.51 31.98 20.91
C SER A 166 2.99 32.26 21.20
N ASP A 167 3.84 31.26 21.04
CA ASP A 167 5.28 31.43 21.24
C ASP A 167 5.93 32.23 20.10
N TRP A 168 5.45 32.06 18.84
CA TRP A 168 5.90 32.87 17.69
C TRP A 168 5.76 34.37 17.96
N ILE A 169 4.57 34.79 18.43
CA ILE A 169 4.27 36.19 18.73
C ILE A 169 5.06 36.64 19.96
N SER A 170 5.17 35.81 21.01
CA SER A 170 5.91 36.16 22.23
C SER A 170 7.39 36.39 21.98
N GLN A 171 7.98 35.73 20.96
CA GLN A 171 9.35 35.91 20.50
C GLN A 171 9.52 37.16 19.58
N GLY A 172 8.44 37.90 19.34
CA GLY A 172 8.47 39.07 18.46
C GLY A 172 8.68 38.76 16.97
N LEU A 173 8.37 37.53 16.55
CA LEU A 173 8.53 37.11 15.16
C LEU A 173 7.42 37.68 14.26
N PRO A 174 7.69 37.93 12.98
CA PRO A 174 6.82 38.68 12.09
C PRO A 174 5.51 37.91 11.81
N VAL A 175 4.40 38.63 11.84
CA VAL A 175 3.08 38.18 11.45
C VAL A 175 2.46 39.15 10.46
N ILE A 176 1.59 38.63 9.58
CA ILE A 176 0.71 39.44 8.75
C ILE A 176 -0.74 39.19 9.18
N THR A 177 -1.61 40.17 8.99
CA THR A 177 -3.04 40.12 9.35
C THR A 177 -3.90 40.15 8.10
N GLY A 178 -5.14 39.70 8.23
CA GLY A 178 -6.10 39.66 7.14
C GLY A 178 -6.16 38.31 6.42
N PRO A 179 -7.00 38.21 5.36
CA PRO A 179 -7.20 37.00 4.58
C PRO A 179 -5.97 36.57 3.79
#